data_2fb2dfdfe898e60db408acc9193c10ff
#
_entry.id   2fb2dfdfe898e60db408acc9193c10ff
#
_cell.length_a   1.000
_cell.length_b   1.000
_cell.length_c   1.000
_cell.angle_alpha   90.00
_cell.angle_beta   90.00
_cell.angle_gamma   90.00
#
_symmetry.space_group_name_H-M   'P 1'
#
loop_
_entity.id
_entity.type
_entity.pdbx_description
1 polymer ?
#
loop_
_entity_poly.entity_id
_entity_poly.type
_entity_poly.pdbx_seq_one_letter_code
_entity_poly.pdbx_strand_id
1 'polypeptide(L)'
;AYPILVKEGAPFSRRELQAHLERCGVETRPIEAGNMAIQPAMRHIKHRIAGDLRNAQAIHERAFFFGNHSGIQAAERESIVGYIEDFMRRFA
;
A
#
# COMPACT_ATOMS: atom_id res chain seq x y z
N ALA A 1 1.74 -3.04 -11.16
CA ALA A 1 1.51 -2.98 -9.71
C ALA A 1 0.03 -3.13 -9.38
N TYR A 2 -0.27 -3.78 -8.27
CA TYR A 2 -1.63 -3.89 -7.77
C TYR A 2 -1.73 -3.11 -6.45
N PRO A 3 -2.37 -1.94 -6.44
CA PRO A 3 -2.43 -1.10 -5.25
C PRO A 3 -3.51 -1.55 -4.27
N ILE A 4 -3.22 -1.40 -2.99
CA ILE A 4 -4.16 -1.65 -1.91
C ILE A 4 -4.17 -0.42 -1.01
N LEU A 5 -5.35 0.03 -0.63
CA LEU A 5 -5.55 1.09 0.34
C LEU A 5 -6.26 0.52 1.56
N VAL A 6 -5.60 0.54 2.71
CA VAL A 6 -6.22 0.15 3.97
C VAL A 6 -7.17 1.26 4.39
N LYS A 7 -8.42 0.91 4.65
CA LYS A 7 -9.45 1.88 5.02
C LYS A 7 -9.16 2.53 6.36
N GLU A 8 -9.55 3.77 6.49
CA GLU A 8 -9.53 4.45 7.77
C GLU A 8 -10.43 3.70 8.77
N GLY A 9 -9.94 3.51 9.99
CA GLY A 9 -10.67 2.77 10.99
C GLY A 9 -10.59 1.25 10.90
N ALA A 10 -9.80 0.71 9.97
CA ALA A 10 -9.57 -0.73 9.91
C ALA A 10 -8.93 -1.23 11.21
N PRO A 11 -9.23 -2.47 11.64
CA PRO A 11 -8.67 -3.02 12.89
C PRO A 11 -7.18 -3.39 12.80
N PHE A 12 -6.55 -3.12 11.69
CA PHE A 12 -5.13 -3.39 11.45
C PHE A 12 -4.51 -2.21 10.67
N SER A 13 -3.20 -2.09 10.74
CA SER A 13 -2.44 -1.07 10.00
C SER A 13 -1.96 -1.63 8.66
N ARG A 14 -1.60 -0.71 7.75
CA ARG A 14 -0.91 -1.06 6.51
C ARG A 14 0.33 -1.91 6.80
N ARG A 15 1.11 -1.52 7.79
CA ARG A 15 2.36 -2.20 8.15
C ARG A 15 2.13 -3.64 8.58
N GLU A 16 1.06 -3.89 9.32
CA GLU A 16 0.70 -5.24 9.74
C GLU A 16 0.34 -6.13 8.55
N LEU A 17 -0.45 -5.61 7.62
CA LEU A 17 -0.82 -6.35 6.42
C LEU A 17 0.40 -6.60 5.53
N GLN A 18 1.25 -5.60 5.33
CA GLN A 18 2.48 -5.77 4.56
C GLN A 18 3.39 -6.84 5.19
N ALA A 19 3.57 -6.81 6.51
CA ALA A 19 4.38 -7.80 7.21
C ALA A 19 3.85 -9.22 7.01
N HIS A 20 2.53 -9.40 7.07
CA HIS A 20 1.91 -10.69 6.81
C HIS A 20 2.19 -11.18 5.39
N LEU A 21 1.97 -10.33 4.39
CA LEU A 21 2.20 -10.67 2.98
C LEU A 21 3.67 -11.01 2.72
N GLU A 22 4.59 -10.27 3.31
CA GLU A 22 6.02 -10.53 3.15
C GLU A 22 6.44 -11.86 3.78
N ARG A 23 5.85 -12.22 4.93
CA ARG A 23 6.06 -13.54 5.53
C ARG A 23 5.53 -14.66 4.63
N CYS A 24 4.52 -14.38 3.83
CA CYS A 24 3.98 -15.33 2.86
C CYS A 24 4.75 -15.34 1.52
N GLY A 25 5.80 -14.53 1.41
CA GLY A 25 6.62 -14.46 0.20
C GLY A 25 6.15 -13.46 -0.84
N VAL A 26 5.25 -12.56 -0.49
CA VAL A 26 4.77 -11.49 -1.39
C VAL A 26 5.51 -10.20 -1.07
N GLU A 27 6.32 -9.73 -2.01
CA GLU A 27 7.02 -8.45 -1.86
C GLU A 27 6.04 -7.29 -1.97
N THR A 28 6.13 -6.35 -1.05
CA THR A 28 5.29 -5.14 -1.04
C THR A 28 6.15 -3.89 -1.07
N ARG A 29 5.59 -2.81 -1.61
CA ARG A 29 6.26 -1.50 -1.68
C ARG A 29 5.26 -0.39 -1.40
N PRO A 30 5.72 0.72 -0.81
CA PRO A 30 4.87 1.91 -0.70
C PRO A 30 4.57 2.48 -2.08
N ILE A 31 3.49 3.25 -2.18
CA ILE A 31 3.11 3.89 -3.45
C ILE A 31 4.07 5.05 -3.72
N GLU A 32 5.05 4.81 -4.58
CA GLU A 32 6.03 5.80 -5.01
C GLU A 32 6.54 6.66 -3.83
N ALA A 33 6.53 7.99 -3.98
CA ALA A 33 6.92 8.92 -2.93
C ALA A 33 5.78 9.21 -1.94
N GLY A 34 4.61 8.62 -2.13
CA GLY A 34 3.42 8.93 -1.34
C GLY A 34 2.98 10.37 -1.55
N ASN A 35 2.96 11.16 -0.47
CA ASN A 35 2.66 12.59 -0.58
C ASN A 35 3.95 13.36 -0.85
N MET A 36 4.15 13.80 -2.09
CA MET A 36 5.34 14.55 -2.49
C MET A 36 5.55 15.83 -1.71
N ALA A 37 4.47 16.50 -1.29
CA ALA A 37 4.55 17.79 -0.61
C ALA A 37 5.33 17.73 0.72
N ILE A 38 5.35 16.57 1.37
CA ILE A 38 6.06 16.39 2.65
C ILE A 38 7.43 15.75 2.50
N GLN A 39 7.88 15.49 1.28
CA GLN A 39 9.21 14.92 1.06
C GLN A 39 10.29 15.99 1.31
N PRO A 40 11.44 15.60 1.91
CA PRO A 40 12.48 16.57 2.26
C PRO A 40 13.01 17.38 1.07
N ALA A 41 13.06 16.78 -0.12
CA ALA A 41 13.52 17.48 -1.32
C ALA A 41 12.69 18.71 -1.67
N MET A 42 11.41 18.71 -1.30
CA MET A 42 10.51 19.83 -1.61
C MET A 42 10.85 21.11 -0.86
N ARG A 43 11.65 21.04 0.20
CA ARG A 43 12.15 22.22 0.91
C ARG A 43 13.08 23.06 0.05
N HIS A 44 13.69 22.45 -0.97
CA HIS A 44 14.69 23.08 -1.84
C HIS A 44 14.15 23.38 -3.24
N ILE A 45 12.89 23.06 -3.50
CA ILE A 45 12.25 23.21 -4.81
C ILE A 45 11.11 24.21 -4.67
N LYS A 46 11.15 25.28 -5.47
CA LYS A 46 10.04 26.22 -5.50
C LYS A 46 8.83 25.49 -6.11
N HIS A 47 7.73 25.49 -5.38
CA HIS A 47 6.52 24.77 -5.79
C HIS A 47 5.28 25.44 -5.22
N ARG A 48 4.13 24.96 -5.67
CA ARG A 48 2.82 25.38 -5.18
C ARG A 48 2.01 24.13 -4.81
N ILE A 49 1.28 24.21 -3.71
CA ILE A 49 0.36 23.16 -3.27
C ILE A 49 -1.04 23.57 -3.65
N ALA A 50 -1.76 22.70 -4.38
CA ALA A 50 -3.15 22.92 -4.78
C ALA A 50 -4.06 22.02 -3.92
N GLY A 51 -5.01 22.65 -3.21
CA GLY A 51 -5.95 21.92 -2.35
C GLY A 51 -5.34 21.45 -1.03
N ASP A 52 -6.06 20.55 -0.34
CA ASP A 52 -5.67 20.07 0.98
C ASP A 52 -4.82 18.79 0.98
N LEU A 53 -4.63 18.18 -0.18
CA LEU A 53 -3.85 16.94 -0.37
C LEU A 53 -4.31 15.77 0.50
N ARG A 54 -5.59 15.75 0.87
CA ARG A 54 -6.14 14.71 1.76
C ARG A 54 -5.98 13.30 1.18
N ASN A 55 -6.23 13.14 -0.12
CA ASN A 55 -6.10 11.84 -0.77
C ASN A 55 -4.63 11.42 -0.92
N ALA A 56 -3.75 12.37 -1.22
CA ALA A 56 -2.32 12.10 -1.27
C ALA A 56 -1.79 11.63 0.08
N GLN A 57 -2.26 12.25 1.16
CA GLN A 57 -1.88 11.86 2.52
C GLN A 57 -2.44 10.47 2.89
N ALA A 58 -3.67 10.16 2.49
CA ALA A 58 -4.26 8.84 2.70
C ALA A 58 -3.42 7.74 2.02
N ILE A 59 -3.01 7.98 0.78
CA ILE A 59 -2.13 7.06 0.05
C ILE A 59 -0.79 6.92 0.75
N HIS A 60 -0.21 8.04 1.18
CA HIS A 60 1.07 8.06 1.89
C HIS A 60 1.04 7.18 3.15
N GLU A 61 -0.03 7.27 3.92
CA GLU A 61 -0.14 6.60 5.22
C GLU A 61 -0.66 5.17 5.13
N ARG A 62 -1.57 4.89 4.19
CA ARG A 62 -2.36 3.66 4.21
C ARG A 62 -2.29 2.81 2.96
N ALA A 63 -1.60 3.24 1.91
CA ALA A 63 -1.52 2.50 0.65
C ALA A 63 -0.17 1.82 0.47
N PHE A 64 -0.20 0.72 -0.26
CA PHE A 64 0.99 0.00 -0.73
C PHE A 64 0.62 -0.77 -2.00
N PHE A 65 1.59 -1.38 -2.64
CA PHE A 65 1.30 -2.25 -3.77
C PHE A 65 2.16 -3.51 -3.75
N PHE A 66 1.73 -4.51 -4.49
CA PHE A 66 2.53 -5.69 -4.81
C PHE A 66 2.57 -5.88 -6.32
N GLY A 67 3.44 -6.79 -6.78
CA GLY A 67 3.69 -6.99 -8.22
C GLY A 67 2.45 -7.47 -8.96
N ASN A 68 2.27 -6.96 -10.17
CA ASN A 68 1.22 -7.38 -11.09
C ASN A 68 1.77 -7.26 -12.51
N HIS A 69 2.30 -8.35 -13.02
CA HIS A 69 2.91 -8.40 -14.35
C HIS A 69 2.52 -9.71 -15.05
N SER A 70 2.87 -9.84 -16.33
CA SER A 70 2.46 -10.98 -17.15
C SER A 70 3.03 -12.33 -16.67
N GLY A 71 4.09 -12.32 -15.85
CA GLY A 71 4.65 -13.53 -15.27
C GLY A 71 3.87 -14.08 -14.09
N ILE A 72 2.93 -13.31 -13.54
CA ILE A 72 2.08 -13.75 -12.43
C ILE A 72 0.87 -14.48 -13.03
N GLN A 73 0.78 -15.78 -12.72
CA GLN A 73 -0.28 -16.64 -13.24
C GLN A 73 -1.45 -16.73 -12.26
N ALA A 74 -2.52 -17.44 -12.71
CA ALA A 74 -3.73 -17.58 -11.89
C ALA A 74 -3.46 -18.20 -10.53
N ALA A 75 -2.58 -19.19 -10.45
CA ALA A 75 -2.24 -19.86 -9.19
C ALA A 75 -1.59 -18.90 -8.18
N GLU A 76 -0.68 -18.04 -8.65
CA GLU A 76 -0.06 -17.04 -7.77
C GLU A 76 -1.06 -16.00 -7.30
N ARG A 77 -1.94 -15.55 -8.19
CA ARG A 77 -3.00 -14.59 -7.82
C ARG A 77 -3.94 -15.18 -6.77
N GLU A 78 -4.34 -16.43 -6.93
CA GLU A 78 -5.20 -17.12 -5.97
C GLU A 78 -4.50 -17.28 -4.61
N SER A 79 -3.20 -17.56 -4.62
CA SER A 79 -2.40 -17.63 -3.39
C SER A 79 -2.39 -16.29 -2.65
N ILE A 80 -2.17 -15.19 -3.37
CA ILE A 80 -2.16 -13.85 -2.76
C ILE A 80 -3.53 -13.53 -2.14
N VAL A 81 -4.60 -13.82 -2.85
CA VAL A 81 -5.96 -13.62 -2.31
C VAL A 81 -6.15 -14.45 -1.05
N GLY A 82 -5.70 -15.69 -1.06
CA GLY A 82 -5.78 -16.57 0.11
C GLY A 82 -5.01 -16.02 1.31
N TYR A 83 -3.83 -15.47 1.11
CA TYR A 83 -3.03 -14.87 2.17
C TYR A 83 -3.74 -13.65 2.79
N ILE A 84 -4.36 -12.83 1.96
CA ILE A 84 -5.12 -11.66 2.43
C ILE A 84 -6.35 -12.13 3.21
N GLU A 85 -7.07 -13.12 2.70
CA GLU A 85 -8.24 -13.67 3.39
C GLU A 85 -7.88 -14.26 4.76
N ASP A 86 -6.77 -14.99 4.84
CA ASP A 86 -6.29 -15.54 6.11
C ASP A 86 -5.98 -14.45 7.11
N PHE A 87 -5.35 -13.37 6.67
CA PHE A 87 -5.08 -12.21 7.52
C PHE A 87 -6.39 -11.57 8.00
N MET A 88 -7.34 -11.36 7.10
CA MET A 88 -8.61 -10.72 7.42
C MET A 88 -9.44 -11.51 8.43
N ARG A 89 -9.34 -12.84 8.43
CA ARG A 89 -10.07 -13.69 9.39
C ARG A 89 -9.71 -13.42 10.84
N ARG A 90 -8.52 -12.90 11.11
CA ARG A 90 -8.10 -12.57 12.49
C ARG A 90 -8.93 -11.44 13.09
N PHE A 91 -9.58 -10.66 12.25
CA PHE A 91 -10.33 -9.46 12.64
C PHE A 91 -11.83 -9.60 12.40
N ALA A 92 -12.26 -10.80 12.01
CA ALA A 92 -13.66 -11.07 11.75
C ALA A 92 -14.46 -11.22 13.05
#